data_30d89e0d3f51264bece365cd78e2ed52
#
_entry.id   30d89e0d3f51264bece365cd78e2ed52
#
_cell.length_a   1.000
_cell.length_b   1.000
_cell.length_c   1.000
_cell.angle_alpha   90.00
_cell.angle_beta   90.00
_cell.angle_gamma   90.00
#
_symmetry.space_group_name_H-M   'P 1'
#
loop_
_entity.id
_entity.type
_entity.pdbx_description
1 polymer ?
#
loop_
_entity_poly.entity_id
_entity_poly.type
_entity_poly.pdbx_seq_one_letter_code
_entity_poly.pdbx_strand_id
1 'polypeptide(L)'
;MDSIEISAAGMRAQRARMDLIAANVANVDTTSVRVDGGRHVPYRRQFALLVEGAGGIPVVQVREDRSEFRAEFQPGHPHAADGGMVYFPNVNLTAETLDMMAASRAYEANLTAVEVAKAMNQSALRILG
;
A
#
# COMPACT_ATOMS: atom_id res chain seq x y z
N MET A 1 -16.84 17.68 9.13
CA MET A 1 -16.49 16.25 9.32
C MET A 1 -16.05 16.07 10.79
N ASP A 2 -16.62 15.10 11.49
CA ASP A 2 -16.26 14.91 12.89
C ASP A 2 -14.94 14.11 13.04
N SER A 3 -14.40 14.10 14.28
CA SER A 3 -13.12 13.45 14.56
C SER A 3 -13.15 11.94 14.34
N ILE A 4 -14.30 11.29 14.59
CA ILE A 4 -14.45 9.85 14.37
C ILE A 4 -14.42 9.53 12.85
N GLU A 5 -15.08 10.33 12.04
CA GLU A 5 -15.07 10.17 10.58
C GLU A 5 -13.67 10.36 9.99
N ILE A 6 -12.94 11.36 10.48
CA ILE A 6 -11.55 11.62 10.04
C ILE A 6 -10.67 10.44 10.42
N SER A 7 -10.75 9.94 11.66
CA SER A 7 -9.95 8.81 12.11
C SER A 7 -10.33 7.52 11.39
N ALA A 8 -11.61 7.30 11.12
CA ALA A 8 -12.07 6.14 10.35
C ALA A 8 -11.56 6.19 8.90
N ALA A 9 -11.56 7.36 8.27
CA ALA A 9 -11.00 7.55 6.94
C ALA A 9 -9.49 7.27 6.94
N GLY A 10 -8.79 7.73 7.99
CA GLY A 10 -7.38 7.43 8.20
C GLY A 10 -7.10 5.93 8.33
N MET A 11 -7.93 5.21 9.08
CA MET A 11 -7.82 3.76 9.22
C MET A 11 -7.99 3.04 7.88
N ARG A 12 -8.99 3.44 7.09
CA ARG A 12 -9.20 2.86 5.76
C ARG A 12 -8.02 3.10 4.84
N ALA A 13 -7.45 4.31 4.88
CA ALA A 13 -6.28 4.65 4.08
C ALA A 13 -5.06 3.80 4.47
N GLN A 14 -4.80 3.63 5.77
CA GLN A 14 -3.68 2.82 6.23
C GLN A 14 -3.89 1.34 5.94
N ARG A 15 -5.11 0.85 6.02
CA ARG A 15 -5.42 -0.53 5.64
C ARG A 15 -5.16 -0.78 4.16
N ALA A 16 -5.60 0.13 3.30
CA ALA A 16 -5.33 0.05 1.86
C ALA A 16 -3.82 0.05 1.58
N ARG A 17 -3.08 0.89 2.30
CA ARG A 17 -1.61 0.93 2.21
C ARG A 17 -0.99 -0.40 2.62
N MET A 18 -1.42 -0.99 3.72
CA MET A 18 -0.93 -2.30 4.18
C MET A 18 -1.23 -3.40 3.16
N ASP A 19 -2.42 -3.40 2.57
CA ASP A 19 -2.81 -4.38 1.55
C ASP A 19 -1.91 -4.29 0.30
N LEU A 20 -1.58 -3.08 -0.14
CA LEU A 20 -0.68 -2.86 -1.27
C LEU A 20 0.76 -3.29 -0.95
N ILE A 21 1.25 -3.00 0.26
CA ILE A 21 2.56 -3.44 0.72
C ILE A 21 2.62 -4.97 0.73
N ALA A 22 1.59 -5.63 1.25
CA ALA A 22 1.51 -7.10 1.27
C ALA A 22 1.54 -7.68 -0.15
N ALA A 23 0.82 -7.07 -1.09
CA ALA A 23 0.83 -7.47 -2.50
C ALA A 23 2.23 -7.28 -3.13
N ASN A 24 2.90 -6.16 -2.84
CA ASN A 24 4.26 -5.91 -3.32
C ASN A 24 5.23 -6.97 -2.81
N VAL A 25 5.17 -7.30 -1.52
CA VAL A 25 6.03 -8.32 -0.91
C VAL A 25 5.74 -9.70 -1.50
N ALA A 26 4.47 -10.05 -1.66
CA ALA A 26 4.07 -11.33 -2.24
C ALA A 26 4.57 -11.51 -3.69
N ASN A 27 4.74 -10.41 -4.42
CA ASN A 27 5.12 -10.40 -5.82
C ASN A 27 6.57 -9.96 -6.07
N VAL A 28 7.42 -9.95 -5.03
CA VAL A 28 8.81 -9.45 -5.14
C VAL A 28 9.63 -10.22 -6.19
N ASP A 29 9.31 -11.47 -6.43
CA ASP A 29 10.00 -12.32 -7.42
C ASP A 29 9.12 -12.66 -8.64
N THR A 30 8.01 -11.98 -8.81
CA THR A 30 7.09 -12.22 -9.93
C THR A 30 7.63 -11.55 -11.21
N THR A 31 8.29 -12.33 -12.04
CA THR A 31 8.97 -11.85 -13.24
C THR A 31 8.08 -11.78 -14.48
N SER A 32 6.83 -12.25 -14.38
CA SER A 32 5.89 -12.18 -15.51
C SER A 32 4.45 -12.06 -15.00
N VAL A 33 3.83 -10.92 -15.22
CA VAL A 33 2.39 -10.72 -15.04
C VAL A 33 1.68 -10.71 -16.41
N ARG A 34 2.43 -10.44 -17.46
CA ARG A 34 1.95 -10.49 -18.85
C ARG A 34 3.13 -10.61 -19.79
N VAL A 35 2.84 -10.95 -21.05
CA VAL A 35 3.83 -10.95 -22.12
C VAL A 35 3.44 -9.86 -23.11
N ASP A 36 4.38 -8.98 -23.42
CA ASP A 36 4.19 -7.88 -24.34
C ASP A 36 5.32 -7.88 -25.38
N GLY A 37 4.95 -8.06 -26.67
CA GLY A 37 5.93 -8.13 -27.74
C GLY A 37 6.96 -9.25 -27.59
N GLY A 38 6.59 -10.39 -27.02
CA GLY A 38 7.48 -11.51 -26.76
C GLY A 38 8.35 -11.37 -25.51
N ARG A 39 8.20 -10.28 -24.78
CA ARG A 39 8.96 -10.01 -23.55
C ARG A 39 8.05 -10.15 -22.33
N HIS A 40 8.56 -10.80 -21.29
CA HIS A 40 7.87 -10.90 -20.01
C HIS A 40 7.96 -9.59 -19.26
N VAL A 41 6.81 -9.11 -18.76
CA VAL A 41 6.72 -7.88 -17.96
C VAL A 41 6.58 -8.28 -16.50
N PRO A 42 7.52 -7.86 -15.62
CA PRO A 42 7.44 -8.20 -14.21
C PRO A 42 6.33 -7.41 -13.51
N TYR A 43 5.98 -7.84 -12.30
CA TYR A 43 5.12 -7.09 -11.42
C TYR A 43 5.72 -5.71 -11.15
N ARG A 44 4.90 -4.69 -11.16
CA ARG A 44 5.32 -3.33 -10.83
C ARG A 44 4.79 -2.95 -9.46
N ARG A 45 5.68 -2.38 -8.64
CA ARG A 45 5.32 -1.91 -7.30
C ARG A 45 4.14 -0.95 -7.37
N GLN A 46 3.18 -1.14 -6.46
CA GLN A 46 2.04 -0.25 -6.30
C GLN A 46 2.10 0.45 -4.95
N PHE A 47 1.59 1.66 -4.89
CA PHE A 47 1.49 2.42 -3.65
C PHE A 47 0.17 3.18 -3.58
N ALA A 48 -0.20 3.54 -2.35
CA ALA A 48 -1.41 4.31 -2.07
C ALA A 48 -1.09 5.79 -2.03
N LEU A 49 -1.87 6.59 -2.76
CA LEU A 49 -1.82 8.05 -2.69
C LEU A 49 -3.12 8.55 -2.10
N LEU A 50 -3.03 9.39 -1.09
CA LEU A 50 -4.20 10.04 -0.50
C LEU A 50 -4.55 11.28 -1.31
N VAL A 51 -5.78 11.33 -1.81
CA VAL A 51 -6.29 12.47 -2.56
C VAL A 51 -7.58 12.96 -1.94
N GLU A 52 -7.89 14.22 -2.16
CA GLU A 52 -9.14 14.79 -1.69
C GLU A 52 -10.30 14.29 -2.55
N GLY A 53 -11.26 13.63 -1.89
CA GLY A 53 -12.48 13.16 -2.52
C GLY A 53 -13.62 14.16 -2.38
N ALA A 54 -14.82 13.72 -2.74
CA ALA A 54 -16.03 14.52 -2.63
C ALA A 54 -16.28 14.93 -1.17
N GLY A 55 -16.61 16.20 -0.96
CA GLY A 55 -16.88 16.73 0.38
C GLY A 55 -15.65 16.86 1.27
N GLY A 56 -14.44 16.85 0.69
CA GLY A 56 -13.19 16.95 1.43
C GLY A 56 -12.78 15.67 2.15
N ILE A 57 -13.46 14.56 1.91
CA ILE A 57 -13.13 13.26 2.52
C ILE A 57 -11.93 12.65 1.80
N PRO A 58 -10.84 12.30 2.50
CA PRO A 58 -9.71 11.66 1.86
C PRO A 58 -10.09 10.29 1.27
N VAL A 59 -9.68 10.05 0.04
CA VAL A 59 -9.83 8.76 -0.62
C VAL A 59 -8.48 8.25 -1.08
N VAL A 60 -8.35 6.93 -1.15
CA VAL A 60 -7.13 6.28 -1.59
C VAL A 60 -7.16 6.08 -3.09
N GLN A 61 -6.09 6.49 -3.75
CA GLN A 61 -5.86 6.22 -5.17
C GLN A 61 -4.63 5.31 -5.28
N VAL A 62 -4.78 4.22 -6.01
CA VAL A 62 -3.67 3.28 -6.26
C VAL A 62 -2.87 3.77 -7.46
N ARG A 63 -1.55 3.87 -7.28
CA ARG A 63 -0.61 4.28 -8.32
C ARG A 63 0.48 3.24 -8.49
N GLU A 64 1.01 3.16 -9.70
CA GLU A 64 2.18 2.33 -10.00
C GLU A 64 3.46 3.16 -9.84
N ASP A 65 4.48 2.55 -9.26
CA ASP A 65 5.82 3.11 -9.17
C ASP A 65 6.52 2.96 -10.52
N ARG A 66 6.88 4.07 -11.14
CA ARG A 66 7.49 4.12 -12.47
C ARG A 66 9.01 3.97 -12.46
N SER A 67 9.61 3.66 -11.32
CA SER A 67 11.04 3.40 -11.25
C SER A 67 11.43 2.15 -12.04
N GLU A 68 12.72 2.04 -12.36
CA GLU A 68 13.24 0.95 -13.17
C GLU A 68 13.15 -0.39 -12.45
N PHE A 69 12.91 -1.45 -13.23
CA PHE A 69 12.96 -2.81 -12.76
C PHE A 69 14.40 -3.24 -12.47
N ARG A 70 14.57 -4.15 -11.53
CA ARG A 70 15.85 -4.78 -11.26
C ARG A 70 16.13 -5.80 -12.37
N ALA A 71 17.30 -5.73 -12.99
CA ALA A 71 17.71 -6.64 -14.05
C ALA A 71 18.82 -7.55 -13.55
N GLU A 72 18.71 -8.86 -13.81
CA GLU A 72 19.71 -9.85 -13.47
C GLU A 72 19.99 -10.74 -14.70
N PHE A 73 21.26 -11.13 -14.88
CA PHE A 73 21.64 -12.04 -15.95
C PHE A 73 21.39 -13.48 -15.50
N GLN A 74 20.34 -14.09 -16.06
CA GLN A 74 19.93 -15.47 -15.81
C GLN A 74 19.48 -16.13 -17.10
N PRO A 75 20.40 -16.51 -18.00
CA PRO A 75 20.03 -17.00 -19.35
C PRO A 75 19.21 -18.28 -19.35
N GLY A 76 19.29 -19.10 -18.29
CA GLY A 76 18.50 -20.30 -18.12
C GLY A 76 17.10 -20.09 -17.56
N HIS A 77 16.74 -18.86 -17.23
CA HIS A 77 15.43 -18.55 -16.64
C HIS A 77 14.34 -18.61 -17.72
N PRO A 78 13.14 -19.22 -17.41
CA PRO A 78 12.06 -19.31 -18.40
C PRO A 78 11.55 -17.96 -18.90
N HIS A 79 11.74 -16.90 -18.12
CA HIS A 79 11.32 -15.54 -18.48
C HIS A 79 12.47 -14.66 -18.97
N ALA A 80 13.63 -15.25 -19.27
CA ALA A 80 14.77 -14.49 -19.79
C ALA A 80 14.44 -13.89 -21.15
N ALA A 81 14.80 -12.61 -21.34
CA ALA A 81 14.73 -11.92 -22.62
C ALA A 81 15.93 -12.31 -23.50
N ASP A 82 15.91 -11.85 -24.74
CA ASP A 82 17.06 -11.95 -25.62
C ASP A 82 18.28 -11.32 -24.91
N GLY A 83 19.41 -12.05 -24.90
CA GLY A 83 20.59 -11.64 -24.15
C GLY A 83 20.66 -12.20 -22.73
N GLY A 84 19.66 -12.95 -22.28
CA GLY A 84 19.67 -13.65 -20.99
C GLY A 84 19.33 -12.81 -19.77
N MET A 85 18.81 -11.59 -19.96
CA MET A 85 18.41 -10.73 -18.87
C MET A 85 16.99 -11.04 -18.39
N VAL A 86 16.83 -11.15 -17.07
CA VAL A 86 15.52 -11.29 -16.42
C VAL A 86 15.23 -10.00 -15.64
N TYR A 87 14.02 -9.49 -15.80
CA TYR A 87 13.59 -8.29 -15.09
C TYR A 87 12.72 -8.67 -13.91
N PHE A 88 13.09 -8.17 -12.74
CA PHE A 88 12.39 -8.39 -11.48
C PHE A 88 11.62 -7.13 -11.08
N PRO A 89 10.60 -7.26 -10.22
CA PRO A 89 9.86 -6.12 -9.72
C PRO A 89 10.74 -5.06 -9.04
N ASN A 90 10.33 -3.82 -9.14
CA ASN A 90 10.95 -2.68 -8.46
C ASN A 90 10.52 -2.59 -6.99
N VAL A 91 10.52 -3.72 -6.30
CA VAL A 91 10.13 -3.87 -4.90
C VAL A 91 11.38 -4.07 -4.04
N ASN A 92 11.54 -3.25 -3.01
CA ASN A 92 12.60 -3.39 -2.01
C ASN A 92 11.97 -3.89 -0.71
N LEU A 93 12.31 -5.12 -0.31
CA LEU A 93 11.72 -5.76 0.88
C LEU A 93 11.95 -4.97 2.16
N THR A 94 13.13 -4.38 2.33
CA THR A 94 13.44 -3.58 3.51
C THR A 94 12.56 -2.33 3.58
N ALA A 95 12.44 -1.63 2.46
CA ALA A 95 11.57 -0.44 2.38
C ALA A 95 10.11 -0.79 2.61
N GLU A 96 9.62 -1.88 2.03
CA GLU A 96 8.24 -2.33 2.22
C GLU A 96 7.97 -2.73 3.68
N THR A 97 8.92 -3.38 4.34
CA THR A 97 8.81 -3.75 5.75
C THR A 97 8.72 -2.51 6.64
N LEU A 98 9.56 -1.51 6.38
CA LEU A 98 9.53 -0.24 7.13
C LEU A 98 8.20 0.49 6.90
N ASP A 99 7.71 0.50 5.67
CA ASP A 99 6.41 1.10 5.34
C ASP A 99 5.26 0.36 6.03
N MET A 100 5.31 -0.96 6.11
CA MET A 100 4.32 -1.77 6.83
C MET A 100 4.29 -1.41 8.30
N MET A 101 5.45 -1.26 8.92
CA MET A 101 5.54 -0.85 10.33
C MET A 101 4.93 0.54 10.53
N ALA A 102 5.23 1.49 9.66
CA ALA A 102 4.69 2.85 9.72
C ALA A 102 3.16 2.86 9.53
N ALA A 103 2.66 2.11 8.56
CA ALA A 103 1.23 2.01 8.29
C ALA A 103 0.47 1.36 9.44
N SER A 104 1.05 0.31 10.03
CA SER A 104 0.47 -0.38 11.19
C SER A 104 0.37 0.55 12.39
N ARG A 105 1.42 1.32 12.68
CA ARG A 105 1.39 2.31 13.78
C ARG A 105 0.37 3.41 13.54
N ALA A 106 0.26 3.90 12.30
CA ALA A 106 -0.73 4.91 11.95
C ALA A 106 -2.16 4.38 12.08
N TYR A 107 -2.39 3.13 11.70
CA TYR A 107 -3.68 2.46 11.89
C TYR A 107 -4.04 2.37 13.38
N GLU A 108 -3.12 1.91 14.21
CA GLU A 108 -3.32 1.80 15.67
C GLU A 108 -3.58 3.16 16.31
N ALA A 109 -2.87 4.20 15.88
CA ALA A 109 -3.08 5.56 16.37
C ALA A 109 -4.50 6.07 16.04
N ASN A 110 -4.97 5.82 14.83
CA ASN A 110 -6.32 6.18 14.41
C ASN A 110 -7.39 5.37 15.18
N LEU A 111 -7.12 4.10 15.43
CA LEU A 111 -8.02 3.25 16.23
C LEU A 111 -8.14 3.79 17.67
N THR A 112 -7.01 4.12 18.28
CA THR A 112 -6.99 4.72 19.63
C THR A 112 -7.76 6.05 19.66
N ALA A 113 -7.61 6.88 18.63
CA ALA A 113 -8.34 8.15 18.51
C ALA A 113 -9.86 7.92 18.46
N VAL A 114 -10.31 6.90 17.72
CA VAL A 114 -11.74 6.52 17.66
C VAL A 114 -12.24 6.07 19.03
N GLU A 115 -11.48 5.23 19.72
CA GLU A 115 -11.84 4.74 21.05
C GLU A 115 -11.93 5.86 22.07
N VAL A 116 -10.98 6.79 22.06
CA VAL A 116 -11.00 7.98 22.95
C VAL A 116 -12.21 8.86 22.63
N ALA A 117 -12.48 9.12 21.36
CA ALA A 117 -13.63 9.93 20.96
C ALA A 117 -14.96 9.31 21.40
N LYS A 118 -15.10 7.99 21.27
CA LYS A 118 -16.28 7.26 21.75
C LYS A 118 -16.42 7.37 23.27
N ALA A 119 -15.33 7.20 24.01
CA ALA A 119 -15.35 7.33 25.47
C ALA A 119 -15.75 8.75 25.91
N MET A 120 -15.24 9.77 25.23
CA MET A 120 -15.61 11.17 25.50
C MET A 120 -17.09 11.42 25.22
N ASN A 121 -17.62 10.91 24.12
CA ASN A 121 -19.04 11.03 23.76
C ASN A 121 -19.94 10.35 24.82
N GLN A 122 -19.55 9.17 25.30
CA GLN A 122 -20.28 8.45 26.34
C GLN A 122 -20.27 9.23 27.65
N SER A 123 -19.14 9.82 28.02
CA SER A 123 -19.03 10.64 29.23
C SER A 123 -19.89 11.90 29.11
N ALA A 124 -19.92 12.54 27.97
CA ALA A 124 -20.77 13.71 27.75
C ALA A 124 -22.25 13.36 27.84
N LEU A 125 -22.68 12.20 27.32
CA LEU A 125 -24.05 11.73 27.45
C LEU A 125 -24.46 11.46 28.89
N ARG A 126 -23.56 10.93 29.73
CA ARG A 126 -23.81 10.72 31.16
C ARG A 126 -24.01 12.04 31.92
N ILE A 127 -23.26 13.07 31.53
CA ILE A 127 -23.40 14.40 32.16
C ILE A 127 -24.74 15.04 31.79
N LEU A 128 -25.17 14.85 30.54
CA LEU A 128 -26.44 15.43 30.04
C LEU A 128 -27.68 14.64 30.42
N GLY A 129 -27.50 13.35 30.64
CA GLY A 129 -28.57 12.44 31.00
C GLY A 129 -28.68 12.18 32.46
#